data_8818c8cc9874573b9cfad5d4e1f69f0f
#
_entry.id   8818c8cc9874573b9cfad5d4e1f69f0f
#
_cell.length_a   1.000
_cell.length_b   1.000
_cell.length_c   1.000
_cell.angle_alpha   90.00
_cell.angle_beta   90.00
_cell.angle_gamma   90.00
#
_symmetry.space_group_name_H-M   'P 1'
#
loop_
_entity.id
_entity.type
_entity.pdbx_description
1 polymer ?
#
loop_
_entity_poly.entity_id
_entity_poly.type
_entity_poly.pdbx_seq_one_letter_code
_entity_poly.pdbx_strand_id
1 'polypeptide(L)'
;MITVQKYVIAIIIAALMITSGMYVYSLENSGSSHGNIDLVSIANPNGTMQTVNLNYSNSYMIRPDNFTGNAYTFTEPITKIVSLAPSLTSTLYGLGAFDKVAGRDPFSTYPPNPPRPIATSNSGYDISLEEIENISPQLVVAPGLGYYPANEENAIVNTLHIPFLVMNPENIQQIENQTLELAQLTGTMNNASLIIHWMQGNLQTFAGHLSNLTAERSIFYYLSTPGYWTAGNDTFINQFFTIAHLHNIAANASGYYVDSGENITAAQPQIILLDQYVNYSKVVSEPFNSTPAFKNNRVYTIFNDNFFNEPDFRVIYAIGWLISKAYPDNYRMSDISKFPITLQYLPNYDLYDAV
;
A
#
# COMPACT_ATOMS: atom_id res chain seq x y z
N MET A 1 -20.96 -4.11 34.35
CA MET A 1 -21.79 -4.45 33.18
C MET A 1 -21.24 -3.91 31.85
N ILE A 2 -20.70 -2.70 31.79
CA ILE A 2 -20.11 -2.10 30.57
C ILE A 2 -18.82 -2.80 30.11
N THR A 3 -18.01 -3.32 31.05
CA THR A 3 -16.72 -3.96 30.77
C THR A 3 -16.90 -5.33 30.09
N VAL A 4 -17.87 -6.12 30.52
CA VAL A 4 -18.14 -7.46 29.96
C VAL A 4 -18.68 -7.36 28.53
N GLN A 5 -19.46 -6.33 28.23
CA GLN A 5 -20.02 -6.12 26.90
C GLN A 5 -18.95 -5.74 25.87
N LYS A 6 -17.89 -5.02 26.26
CA LYS A 6 -16.75 -4.71 25.41
C LYS A 6 -15.90 -5.95 25.08
N TYR A 7 -15.71 -6.86 26.03
CA TYR A 7 -15.00 -8.12 25.79
C TYR A 7 -15.77 -9.08 24.90
N VAL A 8 -17.09 -9.13 25.05
CA VAL A 8 -17.95 -9.98 24.21
C VAL A 8 -17.96 -9.48 22.76
N ILE A 9 -18.01 -8.17 22.53
CA ILE A 9 -17.92 -7.58 21.18
C ILE A 9 -16.55 -7.85 20.58
N ALA A 10 -15.45 -7.67 21.32
CA ALA A 10 -14.10 -7.96 20.85
C ALA A 10 -13.90 -9.43 20.47
N ILE A 11 -14.46 -10.38 21.26
CA ILE A 11 -14.38 -11.81 20.99
C ILE A 11 -15.23 -12.21 19.76
N ILE A 12 -16.41 -11.62 19.57
CA ILE A 12 -17.27 -11.88 18.42
C ILE A 12 -16.63 -11.34 17.13
N ILE A 13 -16.01 -10.15 17.19
CA ILE A 13 -15.28 -9.56 16.07
C ILE A 13 -14.05 -10.43 15.75
N ALA A 14 -13.29 -10.89 16.74
CA ALA A 14 -12.15 -11.77 16.55
C ALA A 14 -12.54 -13.12 15.92
N ALA A 15 -13.67 -13.71 16.34
CA ALA A 15 -14.16 -14.98 15.80
C ALA A 15 -14.64 -14.89 14.34
N LEU A 16 -15.27 -13.77 13.96
CA LEU A 16 -15.69 -13.50 12.57
C LEU A 16 -14.51 -13.24 11.62
N MET A 17 -13.39 -12.73 12.13
CA MET A 17 -12.23 -12.37 11.32
C MET A 17 -11.25 -13.52 11.09
N ILE A 18 -11.21 -14.53 11.97
CA ILE A 18 -10.40 -15.76 11.78
C ILE A 18 -10.90 -16.55 10.56
N THR A 19 -12.17 -16.47 10.21
CA THR A 19 -12.76 -17.16 9.04
C THR A 19 -12.59 -16.39 7.73
N SER A 20 -12.27 -15.11 7.78
CA SER A 20 -12.15 -14.23 6.60
C SER A 20 -10.71 -13.76 6.29
N GLY A 21 -9.71 -14.16 7.09
CA GLY A 21 -8.33 -13.70 6.93
C GLY A 21 -8.11 -12.22 7.32
N MET A 22 -9.08 -11.59 7.97
CA MET A 22 -8.97 -10.22 8.45
C MET A 22 -8.35 -10.15 9.85
N TYR A 23 -7.55 -9.13 10.09
CA TYR A 23 -6.81 -8.92 11.34
C TYR A 23 -7.42 -7.80 12.18
N VAL A 24 -7.50 -8.01 13.51
CA VAL A 24 -8.03 -7.03 14.46
C VAL A 24 -6.88 -6.34 15.19
N TYR A 25 -6.95 -5.02 15.25
CA TYR A 25 -6.16 -4.24 16.21
C TYR A 25 -7.01 -3.94 17.44
N SER A 26 -6.49 -4.26 18.62
CA SER A 26 -7.08 -3.76 19.87
C SER A 26 -6.22 -2.62 20.42
N LEU A 27 -6.85 -1.50 20.70
CA LEU A 27 -6.23 -0.39 21.41
C LEU A 27 -6.55 -0.57 22.89
N GLU A 28 -5.54 -0.88 23.72
CA GLU A 28 -5.67 -0.86 25.16
C GLU A 28 -5.23 0.50 25.72
N ASN A 29 -6.16 1.19 26.35
CA ASN A 29 -5.89 2.43 27.06
C ASN A 29 -5.51 2.07 28.50
N SER A 30 -4.23 2.10 28.85
CA SER A 30 -3.80 2.07 30.24
C SER A 30 -4.01 3.46 30.82
N GLY A 31 -4.95 3.55 31.77
CA GLY A 31 -5.42 4.82 32.33
C GLY A 31 -4.35 5.66 32.95
N SER A 32 -3.78 6.57 32.19
CA SER A 32 -3.10 7.77 32.64
C SER A 32 -3.67 8.99 31.93
N SER A 33 -3.80 10.07 32.62
CA SER A 33 -4.61 11.26 32.31
C SER A 33 -4.18 12.15 31.15
N HIS A 34 -3.50 11.61 30.16
CA HIS A 34 -3.16 12.28 28.89
C HIS A 34 -3.32 11.23 27.79
N GLY A 35 -4.25 11.43 26.88
CA GLY A 35 -4.74 10.49 25.86
C GLY A 35 -3.69 9.92 24.89
N ASN A 36 -2.64 9.31 25.38
CA ASN A 36 -1.64 8.60 24.59
C ASN A 36 -2.04 7.12 24.49
N ILE A 37 -2.09 6.61 23.27
CA ILE A 37 -2.22 5.20 22.98
C ILE A 37 -0.85 4.56 23.27
N ASP A 38 -0.73 3.82 24.36
CA ASP A 38 0.56 3.29 24.79
C ASP A 38 0.94 1.96 24.09
N LEU A 39 -0.03 1.20 23.60
CA LEU A 39 0.20 -0.11 22.99
C LEU A 39 -0.76 -0.34 21.82
N VAL A 40 -0.22 -0.79 20.70
CA VAL A 40 -0.99 -1.35 19.58
C VAL A 40 -0.67 -2.82 19.46
N SER A 41 -1.69 -3.68 19.50
CA SER A 41 -1.53 -5.11 19.28
C SER A 41 -1.86 -5.41 17.81
N ILE A 42 -0.89 -5.93 17.07
CA ILE A 42 -0.98 -6.27 15.66
C ILE A 42 -1.05 -7.80 15.56
N ALA A 43 -2.10 -8.31 14.90
CA ALA A 43 -2.19 -9.73 14.60
C ALA A 43 -1.32 -10.07 13.38
N ASN A 44 -0.42 -11.03 13.53
CA ASN A 44 0.36 -11.59 12.42
C ASN A 44 -0.48 -12.58 11.59
N PRO A 45 -0.13 -12.85 10.33
CA PRO A 45 -0.81 -13.81 9.47
C PRO A 45 -0.93 -15.24 10.04
N ASN A 46 -0.05 -15.59 10.98
CA ASN A 46 -0.06 -16.88 11.69
C ASN A 46 -0.93 -16.88 12.95
N GLY A 47 -1.71 -15.84 13.22
CA GLY A 47 -2.58 -15.71 14.39
C GLY A 47 -1.85 -15.28 15.68
N THR A 48 -0.55 -15.00 15.64
CA THR A 48 0.17 -14.47 16.80
C THR A 48 -0.02 -12.97 16.90
N MET A 49 -0.18 -12.45 18.13
CA MET A 49 -0.28 -11.01 18.39
C MET A 49 1.10 -10.44 18.64
N GLN A 50 1.48 -9.42 17.90
CA GLN A 50 2.66 -8.61 18.18
C GLN A 50 2.21 -7.31 18.82
N THR A 51 2.68 -7.05 20.04
CA THR A 51 2.41 -5.80 20.73
C THR A 51 3.52 -4.80 20.41
N VAL A 52 3.15 -3.68 19.78
CA VAL A 52 4.06 -2.56 19.54
C VAL A 52 3.80 -1.50 20.59
N ASN A 53 4.82 -1.21 21.39
CA ASN A 53 4.74 -0.13 22.39
C ASN A 53 4.93 1.21 21.68
N LEU A 54 3.93 2.08 21.79
CA LEU A 54 3.89 3.39 21.15
C LEU A 54 4.33 4.54 22.08
N ASN A 55 4.75 4.20 23.29
CA ASN A 55 5.14 5.20 24.26
C ASN A 55 6.54 5.77 23.98
N TYR A 56 6.59 6.99 23.51
CA TYR A 56 7.82 7.71 23.17
C TYR A 56 8.70 8.05 24.36
N SER A 57 8.18 7.95 25.59
CA SER A 57 8.85 8.55 26.75
C SER A 57 10.17 7.87 27.15
N ASN A 58 10.45 6.63 26.66
CA ASN A 58 11.70 5.91 26.95
C ASN A 58 12.05 4.80 25.92
N SER A 59 11.42 4.74 24.75
CA SER A 59 11.65 3.65 23.81
C SER A 59 12.61 4.07 22.72
N TYR A 60 13.78 3.48 22.74
CA TYR A 60 14.68 3.49 21.62
C TYR A 60 14.06 2.66 20.48
N MET A 61 13.87 3.24 19.32
CA MET A 61 13.52 2.45 18.15
C MET A 61 14.79 1.76 17.65
N ILE A 62 14.89 0.46 17.87
CA ILE A 62 15.94 -0.36 17.30
C ILE A 62 15.39 -0.98 16.04
N ARG A 63 15.99 -0.68 14.90
CA ARG A 63 15.67 -1.32 13.63
C ARG A 63 16.86 -2.09 13.13
N PRO A 64 16.72 -3.40 12.88
CA PRO A 64 17.71 -4.11 12.11
C PRO A 64 17.71 -3.54 10.69
N ASP A 65 18.87 -3.14 10.23
CA ASP A 65 19.08 -2.89 8.82
C ASP A 65 19.05 -4.24 8.11
N ASN A 66 18.06 -4.43 7.26
CA ASN A 66 17.91 -5.66 6.48
C ASN A 66 19.06 -5.89 5.51
N PHE A 67 19.88 -4.88 5.27
CA PHE A 67 20.98 -4.90 4.31
C PHE A 67 22.34 -5.26 4.94
N THR A 68 22.68 -4.62 6.06
CA THR A 68 23.98 -4.84 6.75
C THR A 68 23.86 -5.68 8.01
N GLY A 69 22.65 -5.94 8.47
CA GLY A 69 22.38 -6.58 9.78
C GLY A 69 22.65 -5.67 10.98
N ASN A 70 22.97 -4.40 10.76
CA ASN A 70 23.13 -3.40 11.82
C ASN A 70 21.77 -3.00 12.40
N ALA A 71 21.74 -2.63 13.65
CA ALA A 71 20.56 -2.06 14.26
C ALA A 71 20.74 -0.54 14.48
N TYR A 72 19.76 0.24 14.03
CA TYR A 72 19.75 1.68 14.29
C TYR A 72 18.89 2.00 15.50
N THR A 73 19.37 2.92 16.34
CA THR A 73 18.64 3.39 17.51
C THR A 73 18.33 4.87 17.34
N PHE A 74 17.05 5.20 17.31
CA PHE A 74 16.57 6.58 17.23
C PHE A 74 15.96 6.98 18.57
N THR A 75 16.51 8.01 19.20
CA THR A 75 16.10 8.50 20.54
C THR A 75 15.11 9.65 20.46
N GLU A 76 14.98 10.27 19.29
CA GLU A 76 14.10 11.40 19.02
C GLU A 76 13.46 11.23 17.62
N PRO A 77 12.30 11.85 17.38
CA PRO A 77 11.70 11.87 16.05
C PRO A 77 12.64 12.46 15.01
N ILE A 78 12.74 11.79 13.87
CA ILE A 78 13.55 12.23 12.74
C ILE A 78 12.90 13.46 12.10
N THR A 79 13.72 14.43 11.76
CA THR A 79 13.29 15.70 11.15
C THR A 79 13.77 15.90 9.71
N LYS A 80 14.66 15.00 9.22
CA LYS A 80 15.27 15.13 7.90
C LYS A 80 15.47 13.76 7.26
N ILE A 81 14.60 13.42 6.31
CA ILE A 81 14.52 12.12 5.64
C ILE A 81 14.74 12.31 4.14
N VAL A 82 15.52 11.42 3.52
CA VAL A 82 15.47 11.20 2.07
C VAL A 82 14.60 9.98 1.80
N SER A 83 13.58 10.16 0.96
CA SER A 83 12.62 9.13 0.59
C SER A 83 12.83 8.73 -0.88
N LEU A 84 13.29 7.51 -1.11
CA LEU A 84 13.66 6.99 -2.43
C LEU A 84 12.59 6.11 -3.06
N ALA A 85 11.33 6.26 -2.65
CA ALA A 85 10.20 5.56 -3.26
C ALA A 85 8.91 6.40 -3.19
N PRO A 86 8.07 6.37 -4.25
CA PRO A 86 6.81 7.10 -4.27
C PRO A 86 5.86 6.70 -3.12
N SER A 87 5.74 5.40 -2.81
CA SER A 87 4.92 4.90 -1.71
C SER A 87 5.35 5.40 -0.34
N LEU A 88 6.65 5.53 -0.11
CA LEU A 88 7.21 6.05 1.16
C LEU A 88 6.97 7.56 1.27
N THR A 89 7.19 8.30 0.17
CA THR A 89 6.93 9.73 0.11
C THR A 89 5.46 10.05 0.34
N SER A 90 4.54 9.31 -0.28
CA SER A 90 3.10 9.47 -0.10
C SER A 90 2.65 9.06 1.31
N THR A 91 3.24 8.02 1.90
CA THR A 91 2.95 7.64 3.28
C THR A 91 3.39 8.73 4.25
N LEU A 92 4.59 9.30 4.09
CA LEU A 92 5.07 10.44 4.89
C LEU A 92 4.16 11.66 4.74
N TYR A 93 3.65 11.91 3.53
CA TYR A 93 2.67 12.97 3.29
C TYR A 93 1.34 12.67 4.00
N GLY A 94 0.81 11.48 3.88
CA GLY A 94 -0.41 11.03 4.58
C GLY A 94 -0.30 11.16 6.10
N LEU A 95 0.87 10.88 6.65
CA LEU A 95 1.18 11.03 8.08
C LEU A 95 1.31 12.50 8.54
N GLY A 96 1.29 13.47 7.61
CA GLY A 96 1.55 14.86 7.92
C GLY A 96 3.02 15.16 8.23
N ALA A 97 3.94 14.29 7.80
CA ALA A 97 5.38 14.39 8.00
C ALA A 97 6.15 14.82 6.73
N PHE A 98 5.46 15.40 5.75
CA PHE A 98 6.10 15.79 4.49
C PHE A 98 7.12 16.94 4.64
N ASP A 99 6.99 17.76 5.67
CA ASP A 99 7.98 18.78 6.04
C ASP A 99 9.35 18.18 6.37
N LYS A 100 9.39 16.92 6.78
CA LYS A 100 10.60 16.16 7.12
C LYS A 100 11.27 15.52 5.89
N VAL A 101 10.58 15.44 4.75
CA VAL A 101 11.13 14.93 3.50
C VAL A 101 12.07 15.99 2.91
N ALA A 102 13.37 15.74 2.99
CA ALA A 102 14.40 16.67 2.54
C ALA A 102 14.93 16.35 1.11
N GLY A 103 14.73 15.11 0.64
CA GLY A 103 15.05 14.67 -0.72
C GLY A 103 14.16 13.51 -1.13
N ARG A 104 14.06 13.26 -2.45
CA ARG A 104 13.17 12.24 -3.01
C ARG A 104 13.73 11.62 -4.29
N ASP A 105 13.12 10.56 -4.77
CA ASP A 105 13.28 10.04 -6.13
C ASP A 105 12.45 10.85 -7.14
N PRO A 106 12.71 10.73 -8.46
CA PRO A 106 11.99 11.51 -9.48
C PRO A 106 10.54 11.07 -9.68
N PHE A 107 10.17 9.84 -9.27
CA PHE A 107 8.83 9.28 -9.44
C PHE A 107 7.89 9.63 -8.28
N SER A 108 8.42 10.14 -7.18
CA SER A 108 7.65 10.66 -6.03
C SER A 108 6.93 11.95 -6.40
N THR A 109 5.81 11.84 -7.12
CA THR A 109 5.04 12.98 -7.64
C THR A 109 3.84 13.35 -6.75
N TYR A 110 3.59 12.60 -5.68
CA TYR A 110 2.56 12.91 -4.71
C TYR A 110 3.17 13.24 -3.33
N PRO A 111 2.84 14.40 -2.71
CA PRO A 111 1.89 15.40 -3.20
C PRO A 111 2.34 16.05 -4.52
N PRO A 112 1.41 16.66 -5.30
CA PRO A 112 1.75 17.27 -6.58
C PRO A 112 2.87 18.31 -6.48
N ASN A 113 3.84 18.22 -7.39
CA ASN A 113 5.00 19.12 -7.47
C ASN A 113 5.78 19.26 -6.15
N PRO A 114 6.22 18.17 -5.53
CA PRO A 114 6.94 18.24 -4.26
C PRO A 114 8.25 19.02 -4.46
N PRO A 115 8.43 20.18 -3.79
CA PRO A 115 9.62 21.03 -3.98
C PRO A 115 10.80 20.48 -3.16
N ARG A 116 11.29 19.30 -3.55
CA ARG A 116 12.40 18.62 -2.87
C ARG A 116 13.46 18.21 -3.88
N PRO A 117 14.75 18.30 -3.54
CA PRO A 117 15.85 17.79 -4.36
C PRO A 117 15.63 16.34 -4.76
N ILE A 118 16.07 15.97 -5.96
CA ILE A 118 16.08 14.59 -6.41
C ILE A 118 17.41 13.97 -5.99
N ALA A 119 17.34 13.01 -5.10
CA ALA A 119 18.47 12.31 -4.51
C ALA A 119 18.91 11.07 -5.30
N THR A 120 18.42 10.92 -6.52
CA THR A 120 18.79 9.84 -7.45
C THR A 120 19.21 10.41 -8.80
N SER A 121 19.70 9.56 -9.71
CA SER A 121 19.82 9.90 -11.11
C SER A 121 18.45 10.26 -11.72
N ASN A 122 18.46 10.89 -12.90
CA ASN A 122 17.21 11.19 -13.62
C ASN A 122 16.44 9.93 -14.05
N SER A 123 17.12 8.79 -14.15
CA SER A 123 16.48 7.49 -14.40
C SER A 123 15.78 6.93 -13.15
N GLY A 124 16.14 7.42 -11.96
CA GLY A 124 15.60 6.95 -10.69
C GLY A 124 16.19 5.63 -10.17
N TYR A 125 17.14 5.02 -10.87
CA TYR A 125 17.71 3.72 -10.54
C TYR A 125 19.10 3.75 -9.88
N ASP A 126 19.72 4.92 -9.81
CA ASP A 126 21.01 5.12 -9.14
C ASP A 126 20.86 6.21 -8.08
N ILE A 127 21.49 6.04 -6.91
CA ILE A 127 21.44 7.03 -5.84
C ILE A 127 22.53 8.07 -6.09
N SER A 128 22.21 9.35 -5.99
CA SER A 128 23.20 10.43 -6.01
C SER A 128 23.82 10.59 -4.63
N LEU A 129 25.00 9.98 -4.40
CA LEU A 129 25.71 10.11 -3.13
C LEU A 129 26.08 11.58 -2.83
N GLU A 130 26.42 12.36 -3.86
CA GLU A 130 26.70 13.79 -3.71
C GLU A 130 25.46 14.54 -3.18
N GLU A 131 24.28 14.24 -3.71
CA GLU A 131 23.06 14.90 -3.27
C GLU A 131 22.65 14.43 -1.85
N ILE A 132 22.85 13.14 -1.53
CA ILE A 132 22.64 12.61 -0.17
C ILE A 132 23.57 13.34 0.82
N GLU A 133 24.85 13.53 0.47
CA GLU A 133 25.81 14.26 1.30
C GLU A 133 25.41 15.73 1.47
N ASN A 134 25.02 16.42 0.39
CA ASN A 134 24.53 17.80 0.42
C ASN A 134 23.29 17.96 1.29
N ILE A 135 22.36 17.02 1.18
CA ILE A 135 21.16 16.99 2.03
C ILE A 135 21.54 16.69 3.48
N SER A 136 22.51 15.82 3.74
CA SER A 136 22.87 15.34 5.07
C SER A 136 21.65 14.89 5.89
N PRO A 137 20.89 13.87 5.46
CA PRO A 137 19.70 13.41 6.15
C PRO A 137 20.05 12.60 7.39
N GLN A 138 19.09 12.48 8.31
CA GLN A 138 19.20 11.59 9.46
C GLN A 138 18.83 10.14 9.10
N LEU A 139 18.12 9.95 8.00
CA LEU A 139 17.65 8.66 7.52
C LEU A 139 17.42 8.71 6.01
N VAL A 140 17.80 7.63 5.33
CA VAL A 140 17.36 7.31 3.98
C VAL A 140 16.39 6.12 4.05
N VAL A 141 15.22 6.24 3.43
CA VAL A 141 14.25 5.14 3.27
C VAL A 141 14.11 4.80 1.80
N ALA A 142 14.12 3.50 1.47
CA ALA A 142 14.18 3.01 0.10
C ALA A 142 13.23 1.83 -0.13
N PRO A 143 12.80 1.55 -1.39
CA PRO A 143 12.04 0.36 -1.74
C PRO A 143 12.93 -0.89 -1.65
N GLY A 144 12.40 -2.05 -1.89
CA GLY A 144 12.97 -3.38 -1.74
C GLY A 144 14.48 -3.53 -1.99
N LEU A 145 15.04 -4.54 -1.36
CA LEU A 145 16.46 -4.89 -1.52
C LEU A 145 16.83 -5.14 -3.00
N GLY A 146 17.95 -4.57 -3.43
CA GLY A 146 18.45 -4.71 -4.79
C GLY A 146 17.73 -3.81 -5.82
N TYR A 147 16.88 -2.90 -5.39
CA TYR A 147 16.32 -1.86 -6.26
C TYR A 147 17.41 -0.87 -6.70
N TYR A 148 18.29 -0.51 -5.77
CA TYR A 148 19.46 0.31 -6.03
C TYR A 148 20.74 -0.51 -6.07
N PRO A 149 21.82 -0.02 -6.72
CA PRO A 149 23.13 -0.68 -6.68
C PRO A 149 23.67 -0.86 -5.25
N ALA A 150 24.07 -2.07 -4.89
CA ALA A 150 24.52 -2.40 -3.55
C ALA A 150 25.74 -1.56 -3.07
N ASN A 151 26.59 -1.13 -3.99
CA ASN A 151 27.73 -0.26 -3.67
C ASN A 151 27.28 1.14 -3.23
N GLU A 152 26.16 1.66 -3.74
CA GLU A 152 25.60 2.96 -3.36
C GLU A 152 24.96 2.88 -1.98
N GLU A 153 24.14 1.85 -1.73
CA GLU A 153 23.54 1.60 -0.43
C GLU A 153 24.64 1.41 0.65
N ASN A 154 25.66 0.61 0.35
CA ASN A 154 26.82 0.44 1.24
C ASN A 154 27.59 1.74 1.48
N ALA A 155 27.73 2.62 0.47
CA ALA A 155 28.39 3.90 0.64
C ALA A 155 27.62 4.84 1.59
N ILE A 156 26.29 4.85 1.52
CA ILE A 156 25.44 5.63 2.44
C ILE A 156 25.69 5.17 3.87
N VAL A 157 25.65 3.85 4.11
CA VAL A 157 25.79 3.28 5.46
C VAL A 157 27.21 3.37 5.98
N ASN A 158 28.20 2.93 5.19
CA ASN A 158 29.57 2.72 5.66
C ASN A 158 30.50 3.92 5.46
N THR A 159 30.19 4.80 4.49
CA THR A 159 31.02 5.96 4.18
C THR A 159 30.37 7.26 4.73
N LEU A 160 29.08 7.46 4.46
CA LEU A 160 28.37 8.64 4.95
C LEU A 160 27.83 8.45 6.38
N HIS A 161 27.83 7.22 6.90
CA HIS A 161 27.31 6.87 8.24
C HIS A 161 25.85 7.28 8.44
N ILE A 162 25.04 7.22 7.39
CA ILE A 162 23.63 7.55 7.42
C ILE A 162 22.81 6.24 7.50
N PRO A 163 21.87 6.12 8.45
CA PRO A 163 20.92 5.00 8.49
C PRO A 163 20.17 4.83 7.16
N PHE A 164 20.10 3.60 6.68
CA PHE A 164 19.41 3.22 5.45
C PHE A 164 18.41 2.11 5.75
N LEU A 165 17.11 2.38 5.59
CA LEU A 165 16.05 1.42 5.85
C LEU A 165 15.33 1.04 4.56
N VAL A 166 15.19 -0.26 4.34
CA VAL A 166 14.46 -0.82 3.22
C VAL A 166 13.05 -1.19 3.67
N MET A 167 12.05 -0.70 2.94
CA MET A 167 10.63 -0.93 3.21
C MET A 167 9.93 -1.37 1.93
N ASN A 168 9.55 -2.63 1.86
CA ASN A 168 8.91 -3.23 0.68
C ASN A 168 7.64 -4.01 1.08
N PRO A 169 6.53 -3.34 1.37
CA PRO A 169 5.30 -4.02 1.73
C PRO A 169 4.70 -4.74 0.51
N GLU A 170 4.37 -6.01 0.69
CA GLU A 170 3.81 -6.90 -0.32
C GLU A 170 2.32 -7.19 -0.12
N ASN A 171 1.72 -6.62 0.94
CA ASN A 171 0.31 -6.77 1.27
C ASN A 171 -0.18 -5.63 2.16
N ILE A 172 -1.52 -5.54 2.34
CA ILE A 172 -2.16 -4.47 3.13
C ILE A 172 -1.63 -4.41 4.57
N GLN A 173 -1.44 -5.57 5.21
CA GLN A 173 -0.91 -5.62 6.58
C GLN A 173 0.50 -5.02 6.67
N GLN A 174 1.35 -5.29 5.69
CA GLN A 174 2.69 -4.74 5.64
C GLN A 174 2.69 -3.24 5.33
N ILE A 175 1.70 -2.73 4.55
CA ILE A 175 1.48 -1.29 4.37
C ILE A 175 1.12 -0.62 5.73
N GLU A 176 0.24 -1.24 6.50
CA GLU A 176 -0.11 -0.74 7.83
C GLU A 176 1.11 -0.73 8.76
N ASN A 177 1.92 -1.79 8.74
CA ASN A 177 3.17 -1.87 9.51
C ASN A 177 4.18 -0.79 9.07
N GLN A 178 4.37 -0.60 7.76
CA GLN A 178 5.22 0.47 7.23
C GLN A 178 4.72 1.86 7.67
N THR A 179 3.41 2.06 7.65
CA THR A 179 2.79 3.32 8.11
C THR A 179 3.08 3.59 9.58
N LEU A 180 2.95 2.57 10.45
CA LEU A 180 3.31 2.65 11.87
C LEU A 180 4.79 2.94 12.06
N GLU A 181 5.64 2.27 11.31
CA GLU A 181 7.09 2.44 11.40
C GLU A 181 7.54 3.85 11.04
N LEU A 182 7.07 4.37 9.90
CA LEU A 182 7.35 5.74 9.49
C LEU A 182 6.77 6.76 10.49
N ALA A 183 5.61 6.48 11.05
CA ALA A 183 4.99 7.34 12.07
C ALA A 183 5.78 7.36 13.38
N GLN A 184 6.30 6.23 13.79
CA GLN A 184 7.17 6.14 14.98
C GLN A 184 8.46 6.93 14.75
N LEU A 185 9.09 6.77 13.59
CA LEU A 185 10.30 7.51 13.20
C LEU A 185 10.08 9.02 13.15
N THR A 186 8.89 9.46 12.77
CA THR A 186 8.57 10.88 12.55
C THR A 186 7.78 11.54 13.68
N GLY A 187 7.36 10.79 14.70
CA GLY A 187 6.54 11.31 15.80
C GLY A 187 5.09 11.56 15.42
N THR A 188 4.54 10.84 14.43
CA THR A 188 3.18 11.07 13.89
C THR A 188 2.22 9.91 14.17
N MET A 189 2.39 9.19 15.28
CA MET A 189 1.64 7.98 15.64
C MET A 189 0.12 8.16 15.67
N ASN A 190 -0.36 9.32 16.12
CA ASN A 190 -1.80 9.62 16.12
C ASN A 190 -2.37 9.58 14.69
N ASN A 191 -1.64 10.13 13.72
CA ASN A 191 -2.07 10.13 12.33
C ASN A 191 -2.02 8.71 11.74
N ALA A 192 -1.01 7.91 12.08
CA ALA A 192 -0.95 6.50 11.66
C ALA A 192 -2.16 5.71 12.18
N SER A 193 -2.51 5.88 13.44
CA SER A 193 -3.71 5.24 14.01
C SER A 193 -4.98 5.61 13.24
N LEU A 194 -5.17 6.89 12.91
CA LEU A 194 -6.31 7.34 12.12
C LEU A 194 -6.32 6.74 10.71
N ILE A 195 -5.17 6.70 10.03
CA ILE A 195 -5.03 6.13 8.68
C ILE A 195 -5.37 4.64 8.70
N ILE A 196 -4.80 3.88 9.63
CA ILE A 196 -5.01 2.44 9.74
C ILE A 196 -6.48 2.12 10.06
N HIS A 197 -7.09 2.83 11.00
CA HIS A 197 -8.53 2.66 11.27
C HIS A 197 -9.40 2.98 10.05
N TRP A 198 -9.03 4.00 9.28
CA TRP A 198 -9.70 4.34 8.04
C TRP A 198 -9.55 3.23 6.98
N MET A 199 -8.34 2.68 6.80
CA MET A 199 -8.09 1.57 5.89
C MET A 199 -8.94 0.36 6.26
N GLN A 200 -8.90 -0.06 7.52
CA GLN A 200 -9.63 -1.22 8.03
C GLN A 200 -11.15 -1.04 7.97
N GLY A 201 -11.64 0.16 8.31
CA GLY A 201 -13.07 0.49 8.20
C GLY A 201 -13.59 0.37 6.77
N ASN A 202 -12.81 0.81 5.78
CA ASN A 202 -13.16 0.64 4.37
C ASN A 202 -13.09 -0.82 3.92
N LEU A 203 -12.07 -1.59 4.34
CA LEU A 203 -11.99 -3.03 4.05
C LEU A 203 -13.20 -3.80 4.62
N GLN A 204 -13.66 -3.45 5.82
CA GLN A 204 -14.88 -4.01 6.40
C GLN A 204 -16.13 -3.61 5.60
N THR A 205 -16.21 -2.36 5.14
CA THR A 205 -17.29 -1.87 4.28
C THR A 205 -17.31 -2.66 2.96
N PHE A 206 -16.17 -2.86 2.32
CA PHE A 206 -16.06 -3.69 1.11
C PHE A 206 -16.58 -5.10 1.35
N ALA A 207 -16.09 -5.77 2.40
CA ALA A 207 -16.55 -7.12 2.77
C ALA A 207 -18.06 -7.16 3.02
N GLY A 208 -18.63 -6.15 3.68
CA GLY A 208 -20.07 -6.04 3.92
C GLY A 208 -20.89 -5.98 2.63
N HIS A 209 -20.49 -5.13 1.68
CA HIS A 209 -21.15 -4.99 0.38
C HIS A 209 -21.06 -6.25 -0.49
N LEU A 210 -19.97 -7.02 -0.35
CA LEU A 210 -19.71 -8.22 -1.14
C LEU A 210 -20.24 -9.51 -0.48
N SER A 211 -20.71 -9.47 0.76
CA SER A 211 -21.05 -10.63 1.59
C SER A 211 -22.16 -11.53 1.00
N ASN A 212 -23.05 -10.99 0.17
CA ASN A 212 -24.14 -11.71 -0.46
C ASN A 212 -23.79 -12.27 -1.85
N LEU A 213 -22.57 -12.03 -2.34
CA LEU A 213 -22.14 -12.56 -3.62
C LEU A 213 -21.78 -14.03 -3.47
N THR A 214 -22.38 -14.87 -4.34
CA THR A 214 -22.18 -16.33 -4.32
C THR A 214 -21.12 -16.80 -5.30
N ALA A 215 -20.70 -15.95 -6.23
CA ALA A 215 -19.71 -16.27 -7.25
C ALA A 215 -18.80 -15.09 -7.52
N GLU A 216 -17.51 -15.36 -7.65
CA GLU A 216 -16.50 -14.42 -8.07
C GLU A 216 -16.60 -14.17 -9.58
N ARG A 217 -16.29 -12.95 -10.01
CA ARG A 217 -16.06 -12.65 -11.42
C ARG A 217 -14.61 -12.89 -11.77
N SER A 218 -14.35 -13.50 -12.92
CA SER A 218 -12.99 -13.70 -13.42
C SER A 218 -12.42 -12.42 -14.00
N ILE A 219 -11.16 -12.12 -13.63
CA ILE A 219 -10.43 -10.93 -14.08
C ILE A 219 -9.10 -11.31 -14.72
N PHE A 220 -8.74 -10.60 -15.79
CA PHE A 220 -7.40 -10.57 -16.37
C PHE A 220 -6.81 -9.18 -16.20
N TYR A 221 -5.59 -9.07 -15.66
CA TYR A 221 -4.83 -7.82 -15.57
C TYR A 221 -3.78 -7.75 -16.67
N TYR A 222 -3.94 -6.84 -17.60
CA TYR A 222 -2.99 -6.58 -18.66
C TYR A 222 -2.05 -5.44 -18.22
N LEU A 223 -0.88 -5.81 -17.70
CA LEU A 223 0.08 -4.90 -17.07
C LEU A 223 0.90 -4.11 -18.09
N SER A 224 1.45 -4.78 -19.11
CA SER A 224 2.32 -4.09 -20.08
C SER A 224 2.54 -4.85 -21.39
N THR A 225 3.09 -4.13 -22.37
CA THR A 225 3.52 -4.61 -23.68
C THR A 225 5.04 -4.45 -23.82
N PRO A 226 5.73 -5.25 -24.70
CA PRO A 226 5.19 -6.28 -25.60
C PRO A 226 4.87 -7.58 -24.83
N GLY A 227 3.95 -8.35 -25.42
CA GLY A 227 3.37 -9.53 -24.78
C GLY A 227 2.25 -9.16 -23.82
N TYR A 228 1.65 -10.17 -23.17
CA TYR A 228 0.55 -9.99 -22.22
C TYR A 228 1.08 -10.16 -20.81
N TRP A 229 1.89 -9.19 -20.35
CA TRP A 229 2.37 -9.19 -18.97
C TRP A 229 1.20 -9.11 -18.00
N THR A 230 1.24 -9.98 -17.00
CA THR A 230 0.20 -10.08 -15.97
C THR A 230 0.80 -10.43 -14.61
N ALA A 231 -0.04 -10.50 -13.59
CA ALA A 231 0.32 -10.72 -12.21
C ALA A 231 -0.27 -12.02 -11.68
N GLY A 232 0.55 -12.91 -11.16
CA GLY A 232 0.17 -14.18 -10.55
C GLY A 232 -0.39 -14.04 -9.13
N ASN A 233 -0.56 -15.18 -8.44
CA ASN A 233 -1.26 -15.28 -7.15
C ASN A 233 -0.55 -14.64 -5.96
N ASP A 234 0.77 -14.53 -6.00
CA ASP A 234 1.63 -14.01 -4.92
C ASP A 234 2.02 -12.54 -5.12
N THR A 235 1.41 -11.87 -6.09
CA THR A 235 1.69 -10.47 -6.36
C THR A 235 0.82 -9.54 -5.50
N PHE A 236 1.33 -8.34 -5.26
CA PHE A 236 0.62 -7.30 -4.51
C PHE A 236 -0.78 -7.01 -5.07
N ILE A 237 -0.90 -6.84 -6.40
CA ILE A 237 -2.17 -6.53 -7.06
C ILE A 237 -3.18 -7.68 -6.94
N ASN A 238 -2.72 -8.94 -6.84
CA ASN A 238 -3.61 -10.08 -6.68
C ASN A 238 -4.39 -10.03 -5.36
N GLN A 239 -3.85 -9.42 -4.31
CA GLN A 239 -4.59 -9.21 -3.07
C GLN A 239 -5.80 -8.28 -3.29
N PHE A 240 -5.69 -7.28 -4.17
CA PHE A 240 -6.82 -6.40 -4.50
C PHE A 240 -7.95 -7.18 -5.16
N PHE A 241 -7.61 -8.11 -6.05
CA PHE A 241 -8.61 -8.98 -6.69
C PHE A 241 -9.31 -9.85 -5.65
N THR A 242 -8.57 -10.45 -4.73
CA THR A 242 -9.14 -11.26 -3.64
C THR A 242 -10.09 -10.44 -2.76
N ILE A 243 -9.68 -9.24 -2.33
CA ILE A 243 -10.51 -8.33 -1.53
C ILE A 243 -11.76 -7.89 -2.30
N ALA A 244 -11.61 -7.65 -3.60
CA ALA A 244 -12.71 -7.27 -4.49
C ALA A 244 -13.60 -8.44 -4.92
N HIS A 245 -13.44 -9.64 -4.34
CA HIS A 245 -14.19 -10.84 -4.70
C HIS A 245 -14.08 -11.19 -6.18
N LEU A 246 -12.83 -11.14 -6.70
CA LEU A 246 -12.50 -11.43 -8.09
C LEU A 246 -11.54 -12.61 -8.18
N HIS A 247 -11.79 -13.50 -9.13
CA HIS A 247 -10.91 -14.62 -9.45
C HIS A 247 -9.91 -14.21 -10.53
N ASN A 248 -8.64 -14.12 -10.15
CA ASN A 248 -7.56 -13.85 -11.11
C ASN A 248 -7.31 -15.07 -12.00
N ILE A 249 -7.50 -14.94 -13.33
CA ILE A 249 -7.24 -16.05 -14.27
C ILE A 249 -5.76 -16.45 -14.31
N ALA A 250 -4.87 -15.55 -13.90
CA ALA A 250 -3.43 -15.78 -13.81
C ALA A 250 -2.97 -16.40 -12.46
N ALA A 251 -3.90 -16.72 -11.55
CA ALA A 251 -3.57 -17.20 -10.18
C ALA A 251 -2.88 -18.56 -10.11
N ASN A 252 -2.81 -19.31 -11.21
CA ASN A 252 -2.06 -20.56 -11.27
C ASN A 252 -0.54 -20.37 -11.42
N ALA A 253 -0.08 -19.15 -11.66
CA ALA A 253 1.33 -18.78 -11.77
C ALA A 253 1.75 -17.89 -10.59
N SER A 254 3.07 -17.79 -10.38
CA SER A 254 3.72 -16.96 -9.37
C SER A 254 4.43 -15.78 -10.03
N GLY A 255 4.48 -14.65 -9.35
CA GLY A 255 5.15 -13.43 -9.80
C GLY A 255 4.50 -12.77 -11.00
N TYR A 256 5.27 -11.93 -11.66
CA TYR A 256 4.88 -11.28 -12.91
C TYR A 256 5.42 -12.07 -14.10
N TYR A 257 4.57 -12.37 -15.06
CA TYR A 257 4.92 -13.17 -16.23
C TYR A 257 4.17 -12.75 -17.48
N VAL A 258 4.58 -13.28 -18.64
CA VAL A 258 3.91 -13.08 -19.91
C VAL A 258 2.96 -14.26 -20.17
N ASP A 259 1.67 -13.98 -20.26
CA ASP A 259 0.68 -14.98 -20.68
C ASP A 259 0.52 -15.01 -22.20
N SER A 260 -0.28 -15.95 -22.71
CA SER A 260 -0.60 -16.05 -24.12
C SER A 260 -2.04 -15.59 -24.43
N GLY A 261 -2.25 -15.03 -25.61
CA GLY A 261 -3.59 -14.68 -26.05
C GLY A 261 -4.54 -15.87 -26.10
N GLU A 262 -4.02 -17.09 -26.32
CA GLU A 262 -4.79 -18.34 -26.33
C GLU A 262 -5.28 -18.69 -24.92
N ASN A 263 -4.40 -18.62 -23.91
CA ASN A 263 -4.76 -18.86 -22.51
C ASN A 263 -5.80 -17.86 -22.02
N ILE A 264 -5.60 -16.58 -22.31
CA ILE A 264 -6.54 -15.50 -21.93
C ILE A 264 -7.89 -15.74 -22.59
N THR A 265 -7.90 -16.10 -23.88
CA THR A 265 -9.14 -16.40 -24.62
C THR A 265 -9.83 -17.64 -24.06
N ALA A 266 -9.08 -18.70 -23.73
CA ALA A 266 -9.64 -19.93 -23.15
C ALA A 266 -10.22 -19.72 -21.75
N ALA A 267 -9.60 -18.87 -20.94
CA ALA A 267 -10.06 -18.53 -19.59
C ALA A 267 -11.34 -17.67 -19.58
N GLN A 268 -11.73 -17.06 -20.71
CA GLN A 268 -12.96 -16.28 -20.86
C GLN A 268 -13.17 -15.25 -19.73
N PRO A 269 -12.23 -14.31 -19.48
CA PRO A 269 -12.36 -13.35 -18.40
C PRO A 269 -13.63 -12.51 -18.55
N GLN A 270 -14.28 -12.26 -17.41
CA GLN A 270 -15.48 -11.42 -17.32
C GLN A 270 -15.13 -9.93 -17.16
N ILE A 271 -13.91 -9.65 -16.74
CA ILE A 271 -13.34 -8.30 -16.60
C ILE A 271 -11.92 -8.33 -17.17
N ILE A 272 -11.54 -7.30 -17.89
CA ILE A 272 -10.15 -7.02 -18.26
C ILE A 272 -9.77 -5.68 -17.66
N LEU A 273 -8.73 -5.69 -16.85
CA LEU A 273 -8.12 -4.50 -16.28
C LEU A 273 -6.86 -4.17 -17.06
N LEU A 274 -6.77 -2.97 -17.58
CA LEU A 274 -5.60 -2.48 -18.32
C LEU A 274 -4.81 -1.53 -17.44
N ASP A 275 -3.51 -1.70 -17.40
CA ASP A 275 -2.62 -0.68 -16.89
C ASP A 275 -2.74 0.62 -17.72
N GLN A 276 -2.48 1.79 -17.11
CA GLN A 276 -2.63 3.08 -17.76
C GLN A 276 -1.74 3.26 -19.01
N TYR A 277 -0.67 2.48 -19.11
CA TYR A 277 0.25 2.49 -20.26
C TYR A 277 -0.15 1.53 -21.37
N VAL A 278 -1.17 0.69 -21.17
CA VAL A 278 -1.71 -0.22 -22.18
C VAL A 278 -2.71 0.53 -23.04
N ASN A 279 -2.41 0.64 -24.33
CA ASN A 279 -3.27 1.36 -25.26
C ASN A 279 -4.55 0.55 -25.59
N TYR A 280 -5.70 1.00 -25.08
CA TYR A 280 -7.01 0.38 -25.30
C TYR A 280 -7.32 0.12 -26.79
N SER A 281 -6.99 1.06 -27.69
CA SER A 281 -7.27 0.92 -29.12
C SER A 281 -6.53 -0.25 -29.78
N LYS A 282 -5.42 -0.70 -29.20
CA LYS A 282 -4.71 -1.90 -29.65
C LYS A 282 -5.35 -3.16 -29.05
N VAL A 283 -5.85 -3.08 -27.83
CA VAL A 283 -6.45 -4.23 -27.12
C VAL A 283 -7.72 -4.74 -27.83
N VAL A 284 -8.48 -3.88 -28.48
CA VAL A 284 -9.70 -4.28 -29.23
C VAL A 284 -9.40 -5.20 -30.42
N SER A 285 -8.16 -5.26 -30.91
CA SER A 285 -7.74 -6.16 -31.99
C SER A 285 -7.06 -7.44 -31.50
N GLU A 286 -6.93 -7.62 -30.17
CA GLU A 286 -6.28 -8.79 -29.59
C GLU A 286 -7.14 -10.06 -29.69
N PRO A 287 -6.53 -11.26 -29.64
CA PRO A 287 -7.26 -12.52 -29.79
C PRO A 287 -8.42 -12.71 -28.80
N PHE A 288 -8.31 -12.14 -27.60
CA PHE A 288 -9.29 -12.25 -26.53
C PHE A 288 -10.42 -11.19 -26.59
N ASN A 289 -10.57 -10.46 -27.69
CA ASN A 289 -11.65 -9.48 -27.87
C ASN A 289 -13.06 -10.12 -27.96
N SER A 290 -13.13 -11.44 -28.09
CA SER A 290 -14.38 -12.21 -28.06
C SER A 290 -14.83 -12.65 -26.67
N THR A 291 -14.08 -12.31 -25.62
CA THR A 291 -14.37 -12.70 -24.23
C THR A 291 -15.60 -11.99 -23.65
N PRO A 292 -16.19 -12.52 -22.56
CA PRO A 292 -17.29 -11.85 -21.86
C PRO A 292 -16.98 -10.41 -21.43
N ALA A 293 -15.72 -10.10 -21.11
CA ALA A 293 -15.29 -8.74 -20.76
C ALA A 293 -15.61 -7.75 -21.90
N PHE A 294 -15.23 -8.06 -23.12
CA PHE A 294 -15.53 -7.21 -24.28
C PHE A 294 -17.02 -7.15 -24.60
N LYS A 295 -17.70 -8.32 -24.60
CA LYS A 295 -19.13 -8.40 -24.92
C LYS A 295 -20.01 -7.58 -23.95
N ASN A 296 -19.55 -7.40 -22.71
CA ASN A 296 -20.31 -6.69 -21.67
C ASN A 296 -19.70 -5.32 -21.35
N ASN A 297 -18.80 -4.79 -22.17
CA ASN A 297 -18.11 -3.51 -21.95
C ASN A 297 -17.42 -3.40 -20.56
N ARG A 298 -16.76 -4.49 -20.13
CA ARG A 298 -16.03 -4.58 -18.85
C ARG A 298 -14.53 -4.64 -19.06
N VAL A 299 -14.03 -3.79 -19.96
CA VAL A 299 -12.61 -3.55 -20.17
C VAL A 299 -12.31 -2.16 -19.63
N TYR A 300 -11.56 -2.09 -18.54
CA TYR A 300 -11.31 -0.86 -17.82
C TYR A 300 -9.81 -0.55 -17.80
N THR A 301 -9.46 0.71 -18.02
CA THR A 301 -8.10 1.18 -17.76
C THR A 301 -8.03 1.72 -16.33
N ILE A 302 -6.99 1.37 -15.57
CA ILE A 302 -6.81 1.92 -14.23
C ILE A 302 -6.72 3.45 -14.31
N PHE A 303 -7.33 4.12 -13.35
CA PHE A 303 -7.41 5.59 -13.38
C PHE A 303 -6.10 6.28 -13.02
N ASN A 304 -5.25 5.62 -12.26
CA ASN A 304 -3.95 6.13 -11.84
C ASN A 304 -3.07 4.98 -11.34
N ASP A 305 -1.93 4.79 -11.99
CA ASP A 305 -0.95 3.76 -11.69
C ASP A 305 -0.48 3.77 -10.23
N ASN A 306 -0.25 4.96 -9.68
CA ASN A 306 0.24 5.13 -8.31
C ASN A 306 -0.67 4.52 -7.25
N PHE A 307 -1.98 4.38 -7.50
CA PHE A 307 -2.91 3.78 -6.55
C PHE A 307 -2.92 2.26 -6.61
N PHE A 308 -2.51 1.69 -7.73
CA PHE A 308 -2.50 0.25 -7.96
C PHE A 308 -1.13 -0.38 -7.71
N ASN A 309 -0.06 0.35 -7.98
CA ASN A 309 1.29 -0.18 -7.99
C ASN A 309 2.19 0.38 -6.86
N GLU A 310 1.76 1.42 -6.15
CA GLU A 310 2.47 1.94 -4.99
C GLU A 310 1.86 1.42 -3.68
N PRO A 311 2.61 0.67 -2.85
CA PRO A 311 2.08 0.09 -1.63
C PRO A 311 2.01 1.14 -0.49
N ASP A 312 0.94 1.92 -0.48
CA ASP A 312 0.60 2.88 0.57
C ASP A 312 -0.91 2.92 0.84
N PHE A 313 -1.35 3.79 1.74
CA PHE A 313 -2.76 3.89 2.15
C PHE A 313 -3.75 4.15 1.01
N ARG A 314 -3.30 4.67 -0.14
CA ARG A 314 -4.14 4.98 -1.31
C ARG A 314 -4.67 3.73 -2.01
N VAL A 315 -4.12 2.55 -1.73
CA VAL A 315 -4.61 1.27 -2.27
C VAL A 315 -6.09 1.03 -1.95
N ILE A 316 -6.60 1.60 -0.85
CA ILE A 316 -8.03 1.53 -0.51
C ILE A 316 -8.91 2.12 -1.61
N TYR A 317 -8.47 3.20 -2.25
CA TYR A 317 -9.19 3.79 -3.38
C TYR A 317 -9.14 2.91 -4.62
N ALA A 318 -7.99 2.28 -4.89
CA ALA A 318 -7.85 1.33 -6.01
C ALA A 318 -8.78 0.13 -5.84
N ILE A 319 -8.82 -0.45 -4.63
CA ILE A 319 -9.70 -1.59 -4.32
C ILE A 319 -11.17 -1.17 -4.43
N GLY A 320 -11.56 -0.04 -3.84
CA GLY A 320 -12.93 0.46 -3.92
C GLY A 320 -13.37 0.73 -5.35
N TRP A 321 -12.50 1.35 -6.16
CA TRP A 321 -12.78 1.57 -7.58
C TRP A 321 -12.96 0.24 -8.33
N LEU A 322 -12.09 -0.74 -8.10
CA LEU A 322 -12.18 -2.04 -8.71
C LEU A 322 -13.51 -2.74 -8.36
N ILE A 323 -13.93 -2.67 -7.10
CA ILE A 323 -15.23 -3.20 -6.66
C ILE A 323 -16.37 -2.47 -7.36
N SER A 324 -16.33 -1.14 -7.49
CA SER A 324 -17.38 -0.34 -8.14
C SER A 324 -17.53 -0.69 -9.63
N LYS A 325 -16.43 -1.02 -10.31
CA LYS A 325 -16.45 -1.48 -11.72
C LYS A 325 -16.90 -2.94 -11.83
N ALA A 326 -16.49 -3.78 -10.89
CA ALA A 326 -16.87 -5.19 -10.89
C ALA A 326 -18.32 -5.42 -10.47
N TYR A 327 -18.82 -4.69 -9.49
CA TYR A 327 -20.12 -4.89 -8.84
C TYR A 327 -20.86 -3.56 -8.63
N PRO A 328 -21.20 -2.82 -9.70
CA PRO A 328 -21.79 -1.47 -9.60
C PRO A 328 -23.16 -1.42 -8.91
N ASP A 329 -23.88 -2.55 -8.86
CA ASP A 329 -25.16 -2.67 -8.16
C ASP A 329 -24.98 -2.87 -6.65
N ASN A 330 -23.79 -3.29 -6.20
CA ASN A 330 -23.50 -3.59 -4.81
C ASN A 330 -22.71 -2.48 -4.13
N TYR A 331 -21.85 -1.77 -4.85
CA TYR A 331 -20.90 -0.82 -4.26
C TYR A 331 -20.61 0.35 -5.21
N ARG A 332 -20.41 1.54 -4.63
CA ARG A 332 -20.03 2.78 -5.33
C ARG A 332 -18.85 3.44 -4.65
N MET A 333 -18.06 4.21 -5.40
CA MET A 333 -16.93 4.97 -4.85
C MET A 333 -17.32 5.96 -3.74
N SER A 334 -18.56 6.48 -3.77
CA SER A 334 -19.11 7.31 -2.71
C SER A 334 -19.26 6.61 -1.35
N ASP A 335 -19.17 5.28 -1.32
CA ASP A 335 -19.25 4.48 -0.09
C ASP A 335 -17.91 4.42 0.67
N ILE A 336 -16.82 4.89 0.05
CA ILE A 336 -15.54 5.09 0.74
C ILE A 336 -15.69 6.19 1.77
N SER A 337 -15.34 5.89 3.01
CA SER A 337 -15.33 6.88 4.07
C SER A 337 -14.29 7.97 3.82
N LYS A 338 -14.59 9.19 4.25
CA LYS A 338 -13.67 10.32 4.08
C LYS A 338 -12.34 10.06 4.78
N PHE A 339 -11.24 10.38 4.10
CA PHE A 339 -9.90 10.29 4.70
C PHE A 339 -9.81 11.13 5.98
N PRO A 340 -9.28 10.59 7.08
CA PRO A 340 -9.42 11.18 8.41
C PRO A 340 -8.54 12.39 8.66
N ILE A 341 -7.52 12.60 7.83
CA ILE A 341 -6.54 13.68 7.99
C ILE A 341 -6.79 14.74 6.91
N THR A 342 -6.77 16.01 7.30
CA THR A 342 -6.87 17.11 6.32
C THR A 342 -5.53 17.27 5.61
N LEU A 343 -5.48 16.88 4.37
CA LEU A 343 -4.33 17.07 3.48
C LEU A 343 -4.70 18.09 2.41
N GLN A 344 -3.71 18.88 1.98
CA GLN A 344 -3.90 19.88 0.91
C GLN A 344 -4.29 19.23 -0.42
N TYR A 345 -3.75 18.04 -0.68
CA TYR A 345 -3.98 17.28 -1.91
C TYR A 345 -4.51 15.89 -1.55
N LEU A 346 -5.82 15.77 -1.37
CA LEU A 346 -6.49 14.46 -1.35
C LEU A 346 -6.87 14.09 -2.77
N PRO A 347 -6.86 12.79 -3.09
CA PRO A 347 -7.46 12.34 -4.32
C PRO A 347 -8.91 12.82 -4.40
N ASN A 348 -9.26 13.50 -5.48
CA ASN A 348 -10.64 13.88 -5.72
C ASN A 348 -11.35 12.70 -6.39
N TYR A 349 -12.18 11.97 -5.64
CA TYR A 349 -12.88 10.76 -6.11
C TYR A 349 -13.89 11.05 -7.21
N ASP A 350 -14.46 12.26 -7.23
CA ASP A 350 -15.46 12.66 -8.22
C ASP A 350 -14.93 12.58 -9.67
N LEU A 351 -13.59 12.60 -9.83
CA LEU A 351 -12.93 12.43 -11.13
C LEU A 351 -12.87 10.96 -11.58
N TYR A 352 -13.08 10.00 -10.69
CA TYR A 352 -12.89 8.57 -10.98
C TYR A 352 -14.19 7.81 -11.25
N ASP A 353 -15.34 8.40 -10.92
CA ASP A 353 -16.65 7.86 -11.29
C ASP A 353 -17.02 8.12 -12.76
N ALA A 354 -16.31 9.03 -13.44
CA ALA A 354 -16.62 9.45 -14.80
C ALA A 354 -15.86 8.70 -15.90
N VAL A 355 -15.01 7.70 -15.57
CA VAL A 355 -14.19 6.95 -16.54
C VAL A 355 -14.63 5.49 -16.62
#